data_ee2e06ced5e4d56f33e73acfefd14f92
#
_entry.id   ee2e06ced5e4d56f33e73acfefd14f92
#
_cell.length_a   1.000
_cell.length_b   1.000
_cell.length_c   1.000
_cell.angle_alpha   90.00
_cell.angle_beta   90.00
_cell.angle_gamma   90.00
#
_symmetry.space_group_name_H-M   'P 1'
#
loop_
_entity.id
_entity.type
_entity.pdbx_description
1 polymer ?
#
loop_
_entity_poly.entity_id
_entity_poly.type
_entity_poly.pdbx_seq_one_letter_code
_entity_poly.pdbx_strand_id
1 'polypeptide(L)'
;MTIHTLDFDLTMLHLNAKWAFTTRRVNRDDVTGLDPAVALGIAGDLVLCEITEINQHQKIQLASGRASTSYVGDKVVLCIGDRYAPDQFEGAARITANGADLLAGGGVVGTMEHAHDRMAEPTKLRPIGLLTDRTEEVINIARYGLPSVQIPDHVTVIGVFGASMNAGKTTAAVSLAHGLSRAGFSVAGVKATGTGAFSDFNAFEDAGVSAMDFTDAGMPTTYRMPMDRVEQGFETLVGTAAANGADIVVVEIADGVFQQETQEILAGSAICDRLDGILFATPDALGAVGGARVLADYGLQPFAMSGKLTQSPLAMMEAKRATGIPQLSRLDLCTPSSVMAVARGVLRVSKPHKAAEPLEIEQMTAA
;
A
#
# COMPACT_ATOMS: atom_id res chain seq x y z
N MET A 1 -16.57 -39.98 -12.38
CA MET A 1 -15.88 -39.65 -11.12
C MET A 1 -16.77 -38.62 -10.43
N THR A 2 -17.55 -39.02 -9.42
CA THR A 2 -18.58 -38.18 -8.81
C THR A 2 -17.86 -37.17 -7.92
N ILE A 3 -17.93 -35.91 -8.31
CA ILE A 3 -17.42 -34.79 -7.50
C ILE A 3 -18.32 -34.72 -6.26
N HIS A 4 -17.77 -35.06 -5.09
CA HIS A 4 -18.43 -34.77 -3.83
C HIS A 4 -18.34 -33.23 -3.64
N THR A 5 -19.40 -32.55 -4.05
CA THR A 5 -19.67 -31.18 -3.56
C THR A 5 -19.71 -31.29 -2.03
N LEU A 6 -18.72 -30.72 -1.37
CA LEU A 6 -18.82 -30.49 0.06
C LEU A 6 -20.05 -29.62 0.26
N ASP A 7 -21.08 -30.17 0.92
CA ASP A 7 -22.26 -29.43 1.40
C ASP A 7 -21.78 -28.42 2.45
N PHE A 8 -21.06 -27.39 1.97
CA PHE A 8 -20.60 -26.29 2.80
C PHE A 8 -21.76 -25.30 2.87
N ASP A 9 -22.29 -25.09 4.07
CA ASP A 9 -23.32 -24.11 4.29
C ASP A 9 -22.75 -22.70 4.02
N LEU A 10 -23.02 -22.19 2.80
CA LEU A 10 -22.59 -20.85 2.34
C LEU A 10 -23.08 -19.76 3.30
N THR A 11 -24.18 -19.97 4.00
CA THR A 11 -24.68 -19.06 5.04
C THR A 11 -23.63 -18.89 6.14
N MET A 12 -22.93 -19.96 6.53
CA MET A 12 -21.86 -19.92 7.51
C MET A 12 -20.62 -19.17 7.02
N LEU A 13 -20.31 -19.24 5.73
CA LEU A 13 -19.22 -18.47 5.12
C LEU A 13 -19.50 -16.95 5.20
N HIS A 14 -20.71 -16.54 4.85
CA HIS A 14 -21.10 -15.13 4.85
C HIS A 14 -21.21 -14.54 6.26
N LEU A 15 -21.68 -15.31 7.24
CA LEU A 15 -21.95 -14.85 8.60
C LEU A 15 -20.73 -14.95 9.53
N ASN A 16 -19.89 -15.99 9.39
CA ASN A 16 -18.87 -16.34 10.38
C ASN A 16 -17.43 -16.23 9.91
N ALA A 17 -17.15 -16.18 8.61
CA ALA A 17 -15.79 -16.01 8.13
C ALA A 17 -15.32 -14.55 8.28
N LYS A 18 -14.04 -14.39 8.64
CA LYS A 18 -13.37 -13.10 8.67
C LYS A 18 -12.87 -12.76 7.27
N TRP A 19 -13.46 -11.78 6.65
CA TRP A 19 -13.03 -11.26 5.34
C TRP A 19 -11.91 -10.24 5.54
N ALA A 20 -10.75 -10.53 4.97
CA ALA A 20 -9.57 -9.69 5.12
C ALA A 20 -9.63 -8.40 4.27
N PHE A 21 -8.80 -7.42 4.58
CA PHE A 21 -8.75 -6.13 3.92
C PHE A 21 -8.54 -6.24 2.40
N THR A 22 -7.69 -7.17 1.95
CA THR A 22 -7.46 -7.43 0.52
C THR A 22 -8.72 -7.82 -0.24
N THR A 23 -9.76 -8.28 0.45
CA THR A 23 -11.04 -8.71 -0.14
C THR A 23 -12.14 -7.65 -0.07
N ARG A 24 -11.81 -6.41 0.37
CA ARG A 24 -12.82 -5.39 0.70
C ARG A 24 -13.74 -4.97 -0.45
N ARG A 25 -13.29 -5.12 -1.69
CA ARG A 25 -14.09 -4.78 -2.88
C ARG A 25 -14.93 -5.92 -3.42
N VAL A 26 -14.71 -7.13 -2.92
CA VAL A 26 -15.42 -8.32 -3.39
C VAL A 26 -16.90 -8.24 -3.03
N ASN A 27 -17.77 -8.41 -4.02
CA ASN A 27 -19.19 -8.64 -3.75
C ASN A 27 -19.36 -10.06 -3.23
N ARG A 28 -19.68 -10.19 -1.94
CA ARG A 28 -19.80 -11.49 -1.27
C ARG A 28 -20.94 -12.35 -1.84
N ASP A 29 -21.97 -11.72 -2.42
CA ASP A 29 -23.11 -12.43 -3.02
C ASP A 29 -22.73 -13.16 -4.31
N ASP A 30 -21.57 -12.87 -4.90
CA ASP A 30 -21.05 -13.61 -6.04
C ASP A 30 -20.49 -14.99 -5.64
N VAL A 31 -20.17 -15.20 -4.34
CA VAL A 31 -19.61 -16.46 -3.84
C VAL A 31 -20.72 -17.49 -3.68
N THR A 32 -20.69 -18.54 -4.47
CA THR A 32 -21.72 -19.59 -4.49
C THR A 32 -21.17 -21.01 -4.29
N GLY A 33 -19.83 -21.16 -4.25
CA GLY A 33 -19.20 -22.47 -4.09
C GLY A 33 -17.75 -22.42 -3.63
N LEU A 34 -17.15 -23.60 -3.50
CA LEU A 34 -15.75 -23.82 -3.18
C LEU A 34 -15.15 -24.87 -4.09
N ASP A 35 -13.99 -24.58 -4.69
CA ASP A 35 -13.17 -25.55 -5.40
C ASP A 35 -12.11 -26.13 -4.44
N PRO A 36 -12.10 -27.46 -4.17
CA PRO A 36 -11.11 -28.08 -3.31
C PRO A 36 -9.69 -28.14 -3.93
N ALA A 37 -9.52 -27.83 -5.21
CA ALA A 37 -8.24 -27.86 -5.91
C ALA A 37 -7.36 -26.65 -5.58
N VAL A 38 -7.19 -26.36 -4.29
CA VAL A 38 -6.50 -25.15 -3.77
C VAL A 38 -5.09 -24.96 -4.32
N ALA A 39 -4.40 -26.04 -4.69
CA ALA A 39 -3.04 -25.99 -5.26
C ALA A 39 -2.99 -25.40 -6.69
N LEU A 40 -4.13 -25.23 -7.34
CA LEU A 40 -4.25 -24.60 -8.65
C LEU A 40 -4.48 -23.09 -8.55
N GLY A 41 -4.70 -22.56 -7.34
CA GLY A 41 -4.90 -21.14 -7.11
C GLY A 41 -3.70 -20.30 -7.50
N ILE A 42 -3.98 -19.14 -8.08
CA ILE A 42 -2.99 -18.14 -8.53
C ILE A 42 -3.11 -16.85 -7.75
N ALA A 43 -2.15 -15.93 -7.94
CA ALA A 43 -2.19 -14.61 -7.29
C ALA A 43 -3.51 -13.87 -7.58
N GLY A 44 -4.14 -13.35 -6.53
CA GLY A 44 -5.43 -12.68 -6.59
C GLY A 44 -6.64 -13.59 -6.34
N ASP A 45 -6.50 -14.90 -6.42
CA ASP A 45 -7.59 -15.82 -6.14
C ASP A 45 -7.98 -15.79 -4.66
N LEU A 46 -9.28 -15.87 -4.41
CA LEU A 46 -9.82 -15.94 -3.06
C LEU A 46 -9.80 -17.36 -2.54
N VAL A 47 -9.31 -17.53 -1.32
CA VAL A 47 -9.30 -18.80 -0.63
C VAL A 47 -9.91 -18.71 0.75
N LEU A 48 -10.76 -19.68 1.10
CA LEU A 48 -11.21 -19.90 2.47
C LEU A 48 -10.19 -20.76 3.20
N CYS A 49 -9.69 -20.28 4.32
CA CYS A 49 -8.78 -21.00 5.18
C CYS A 49 -9.31 -21.12 6.61
N GLU A 50 -8.81 -22.11 7.33
CA GLU A 50 -8.92 -22.21 8.78
C GLU A 50 -7.58 -21.89 9.44
N ILE A 51 -7.58 -21.07 10.49
CA ILE A 51 -6.38 -20.80 11.31
C ILE A 51 -6.09 -22.04 12.15
N THR A 52 -4.93 -22.67 11.95
CA THR A 52 -4.53 -23.87 12.70
C THR A 52 -3.52 -23.59 13.80
N GLU A 53 -2.70 -22.56 13.63
CA GLU A 53 -1.71 -22.13 14.61
C GLU A 53 -1.50 -20.62 14.52
N ILE A 54 -1.45 -19.93 15.67
CA ILE A 54 -1.27 -18.48 15.73
C ILE A 54 0.16 -18.17 16.14
N ASN A 55 0.87 -17.48 15.26
CA ASN A 55 2.27 -17.09 15.46
C ASN A 55 2.45 -15.57 15.20
N GLN A 56 3.27 -15.15 14.21
CA GLN A 56 3.61 -13.74 13.98
C GLN A 56 2.38 -12.85 13.78
N HIS A 57 1.45 -13.25 12.93
CA HIS A 57 0.25 -12.47 12.63
C HIS A 57 -0.92 -12.90 13.51
N GLN A 58 -1.05 -12.27 14.67
CA GLN A 58 -2.09 -12.58 15.68
C GLN A 58 -3.44 -11.92 15.39
N LYS A 59 -3.53 -11.10 14.37
CA LYS A 59 -4.75 -10.37 13.99
C LYS A 59 -4.94 -10.39 12.48
N ILE A 60 -6.20 -10.49 12.05
CA ILE A 60 -6.61 -10.22 10.67
C ILE A 60 -7.11 -8.78 10.60
N GLN A 61 -6.60 -8.04 9.65
CA GLN A 61 -7.13 -6.73 9.26
C GLN A 61 -8.36 -6.98 8.38
N LEU A 62 -9.54 -6.61 8.89
CA LEU A 62 -10.81 -6.90 8.23
C LEU A 62 -11.10 -5.89 7.11
N ALA A 63 -11.89 -6.33 6.13
CA ALA A 63 -12.46 -5.48 5.08
C ALA A 63 -13.24 -4.26 5.60
N SER A 64 -13.71 -4.31 6.86
CA SER A 64 -14.38 -3.19 7.54
C SER A 64 -13.42 -2.14 8.14
N GLY A 65 -12.09 -2.25 7.92
CA GLY A 65 -11.10 -1.32 8.48
C GLY A 65 -10.70 -1.61 9.94
N ARG A 66 -11.23 -2.67 10.58
CA ARG A 66 -10.95 -3.06 11.97
C ARG A 66 -9.98 -4.24 12.07
N ALA A 67 -9.03 -4.20 12.98
CA ALA A 67 -8.22 -5.37 13.33
C ALA A 67 -9.03 -6.35 14.21
N SER A 68 -9.08 -7.62 13.81
CA SER A 68 -9.75 -8.70 14.55
C SER A 68 -8.71 -9.66 15.12
N THR A 69 -8.75 -9.92 16.42
CA THR A 69 -7.92 -10.96 17.05
C THR A 69 -8.25 -12.33 16.45
N SER A 70 -7.22 -13.10 16.17
CA SER A 70 -7.33 -14.44 15.61
C SER A 70 -7.48 -15.49 16.72
N TYR A 71 -8.26 -16.53 16.42
CA TYR A 71 -8.37 -17.72 17.27
C TYR A 71 -8.16 -18.96 16.38
N VAL A 72 -7.56 -20.01 16.95
CA VAL A 72 -7.47 -21.32 16.27
C VAL A 72 -8.87 -21.81 15.99
N GLY A 73 -9.10 -22.29 14.76
CA GLY A 73 -10.42 -22.67 14.24
C GLY A 73 -11.18 -21.56 13.52
N ASP A 74 -10.74 -20.28 13.61
CA ASP A 74 -11.35 -19.20 12.82
C ASP A 74 -11.31 -19.49 11.32
N LYS A 75 -12.41 -19.21 10.64
CA LYS A 75 -12.47 -19.20 9.18
C LYS A 75 -12.15 -17.81 8.68
N VAL A 76 -11.26 -17.75 7.68
CA VAL A 76 -10.77 -16.49 7.12
C VAL A 76 -10.81 -16.56 5.60
N VAL A 77 -11.30 -15.51 4.94
CA VAL A 77 -11.23 -15.34 3.49
C VAL A 77 -10.06 -14.42 3.18
N LEU A 78 -9.11 -14.92 2.39
CA LEU A 78 -7.83 -14.29 2.09
C LEU A 78 -7.61 -14.28 0.57
N CYS A 79 -6.62 -13.48 0.12
CA CYS A 79 -6.13 -13.53 -1.26
C CYS A 79 -4.80 -14.26 -1.34
N ILE A 80 -4.65 -15.15 -2.31
CA ILE A 80 -3.34 -15.72 -2.67
C ILE A 80 -2.47 -14.59 -3.23
N GLY A 81 -1.22 -14.48 -2.76
CA GLY A 81 -0.31 -13.44 -3.24
C GLY A 81 1.13 -13.65 -2.80
N ASP A 82 2.05 -13.09 -3.58
CA ASP A 82 3.46 -12.98 -3.21
C ASP A 82 3.63 -11.91 -2.14
N ARG A 83 4.73 -11.94 -1.41
CA ARG A 83 5.10 -10.89 -0.46
C ARG A 83 6.58 -10.60 -0.48
N TYR A 84 6.92 -9.31 -0.47
CA TYR A 84 8.26 -8.79 -0.20
C TYR A 84 8.20 -7.89 1.03
N ALA A 85 8.92 -8.27 2.09
CA ALA A 85 9.07 -7.45 3.28
C ALA A 85 10.40 -7.83 3.98
N PRO A 86 11.49 -7.07 3.71
CA PRO A 86 12.84 -7.42 4.19
C PRO A 86 12.98 -7.49 5.70
N ASP A 87 12.09 -6.82 6.45
CA ASP A 87 12.06 -6.86 7.92
C ASP A 87 11.02 -7.83 8.49
N GLN A 88 10.31 -8.57 7.61
CA GLN A 88 9.31 -9.56 7.99
C GLN A 88 9.48 -10.84 7.17
N PHE A 89 8.62 -11.08 6.15
CA PHE A 89 8.62 -12.28 5.31
C PHE A 89 8.78 -11.95 3.84
N GLU A 90 9.54 -12.77 3.14
CA GLU A 90 9.35 -13.03 1.73
C GLU A 90 8.54 -14.31 1.57
N GLY A 91 7.59 -14.33 0.63
CA GLY A 91 6.77 -15.50 0.34
C GLY A 91 6.22 -15.50 -1.06
N ALA A 92 5.90 -16.71 -1.52
CA ALA A 92 5.36 -16.97 -2.86
C ALA A 92 3.86 -17.22 -2.84
N ALA A 93 3.18 -16.81 -3.92
CA ALA A 93 1.75 -17.05 -4.17
C ALA A 93 1.46 -18.53 -4.45
N ARG A 94 1.83 -19.40 -3.53
CA ARG A 94 1.64 -20.87 -3.60
C ARG A 94 1.03 -21.37 -2.30
N ILE A 95 -0.01 -22.18 -2.42
CA ILE A 95 -0.65 -22.86 -1.30
C ILE A 95 -0.84 -24.33 -1.64
N THR A 96 -1.01 -25.18 -0.64
CA THR A 96 -1.25 -26.61 -0.83
C THR A 96 -2.42 -27.08 0.04
N ALA A 97 -2.99 -28.22 -0.27
CA ALA A 97 -4.02 -28.81 0.58
C ALA A 97 -3.55 -29.10 2.01
N ASN A 98 -2.23 -29.26 2.21
CA ASN A 98 -1.63 -29.56 3.51
C ASN A 98 -1.38 -28.32 4.37
N GLY A 99 -1.36 -27.12 3.79
CA GLY A 99 -1.14 -25.89 4.54
C GLY A 99 -0.77 -24.68 3.67
N ALA A 100 -0.81 -23.54 4.33
CA ALA A 100 -0.39 -22.23 3.83
C ALA A 100 0.03 -21.35 5.00
N ASP A 101 0.72 -20.27 4.70
CA ASP A 101 1.19 -19.27 5.64
C ASP A 101 0.42 -17.96 5.49
N LEU A 102 0.01 -17.35 6.61
CA LEU A 102 -0.47 -15.97 6.59
C LEU A 102 0.73 -15.05 6.43
N LEU A 103 0.98 -14.63 5.21
CA LEU A 103 2.14 -13.79 4.89
C LEU A 103 1.97 -12.35 5.39
N ALA A 104 0.73 -11.81 5.36
CA ALA A 104 0.43 -10.48 5.86
C ALA A 104 -0.95 -10.42 6.53
N GLY A 105 -1.06 -9.67 7.64
CA GLY A 105 -2.31 -9.49 8.38
C GLY A 105 -3.44 -8.84 7.58
N GLY A 106 -3.13 -8.14 6.49
CA GLY A 106 -4.12 -7.59 5.56
C GLY A 106 -4.80 -8.62 4.68
N GLY A 107 -4.36 -9.88 4.72
CA GLY A 107 -5.02 -11.00 4.06
C GLY A 107 -4.29 -11.55 2.85
N VAL A 108 -2.97 -11.46 2.81
CA VAL A 108 -2.13 -12.15 1.81
C VAL A 108 -1.72 -13.50 2.36
N VAL A 109 -2.02 -14.57 1.61
CA VAL A 109 -1.70 -15.96 1.94
C VAL A 109 -0.83 -16.58 0.84
N GLY A 110 0.13 -17.39 1.26
CA GLY A 110 1.05 -18.09 0.36
C GLY A 110 1.93 -19.06 1.12
N THR A 111 3.15 -19.28 0.62
CA THR A 111 4.19 -20.05 1.30
C THR A 111 5.36 -19.13 1.62
N MET A 112 5.74 -19.03 2.88
CA MET A 112 6.90 -18.27 3.33
C MET A 112 8.19 -18.92 2.78
N GLU A 113 9.06 -18.11 2.17
CA GLU A 113 10.36 -18.53 1.61
C GLU A 113 11.51 -18.06 2.49
N HIS A 114 11.47 -16.80 2.94
CA HIS A 114 12.48 -16.24 3.82
C HIS A 114 11.82 -15.41 4.92
N ALA A 115 12.45 -15.37 6.09
CA ALA A 115 12.02 -14.55 7.22
C ALA A 115 13.21 -13.76 7.77
N HIS A 116 12.94 -12.54 8.22
CA HIS A 116 13.92 -11.80 9.01
C HIS A 116 14.13 -12.49 10.37
N ASP A 117 15.36 -12.53 10.87
CA ASP A 117 15.76 -13.26 12.09
C ASP A 117 14.96 -12.89 13.36
N ARG A 118 14.30 -11.72 13.35
CA ARG A 118 13.46 -11.25 14.47
C ARG A 118 12.01 -11.70 14.39
N MET A 119 11.61 -12.32 13.27
CA MET A 119 10.25 -12.79 13.07
C MET A 119 10.04 -14.16 13.71
N ALA A 120 8.88 -14.33 14.35
CA ALA A 120 8.37 -15.66 14.65
C ALA A 120 7.90 -16.34 13.36
N GLU A 121 7.67 -17.66 13.40
CA GLU A 121 7.04 -18.40 12.32
C GLU A 121 5.74 -17.71 11.85
N PRO A 122 5.33 -17.81 10.59
CA PRO A 122 4.05 -17.29 10.15
C PRO A 122 2.89 -18.05 10.81
N THR A 123 1.78 -17.36 11.03
CA THR A 123 0.51 -17.98 11.44
C THR A 123 0.11 -19.01 10.39
N LYS A 124 -0.14 -20.26 10.81
CA LYS A 124 -0.40 -21.38 9.91
C LYS A 124 -1.89 -21.50 9.59
N LEU A 125 -2.14 -21.84 8.36
CA LEU A 125 -3.48 -21.94 7.79
C LEU A 125 -3.69 -23.30 7.13
N ARG A 126 -4.89 -23.82 7.22
CA ARG A 126 -5.36 -24.97 6.43
C ARG A 126 -6.34 -24.45 5.37
N PRO A 127 -5.97 -24.45 4.09
CA PRO A 127 -6.88 -24.12 3.01
C PRO A 127 -8.06 -25.11 2.95
N ILE A 128 -9.28 -24.59 2.74
CA ILE A 128 -10.52 -25.37 2.65
C ILE A 128 -10.94 -25.46 1.19
N GLY A 129 -10.91 -24.35 0.45
CA GLY A 129 -11.27 -24.29 -0.96
C GLY A 129 -11.07 -22.89 -1.53
N LEU A 130 -10.87 -22.80 -2.83
CA LEU A 130 -10.93 -21.54 -3.58
C LEU A 130 -12.39 -21.13 -3.69
N LEU A 131 -12.70 -19.84 -3.52
CA LEU A 131 -14.07 -19.35 -3.67
C LEU A 131 -14.46 -19.32 -5.14
N THR A 132 -15.66 -19.84 -5.46
CA THR A 132 -16.18 -19.88 -6.83
C THR A 132 -17.51 -19.15 -6.97
N ASP A 133 -17.79 -18.69 -8.17
CA ASP A 133 -19.05 -18.05 -8.52
C ASP A 133 -20.08 -19.08 -9.07
N ARG A 134 -21.22 -18.57 -9.58
CA ARG A 134 -22.34 -19.39 -10.11
C ARG A 134 -21.97 -20.22 -11.34
N THR A 135 -20.88 -19.89 -12.01
CA THR A 135 -20.36 -20.62 -13.16
C THR A 135 -19.24 -21.60 -12.78
N GLU A 136 -19.03 -21.78 -11.47
CA GLU A 136 -17.95 -22.58 -10.88
C GLU A 136 -16.55 -22.03 -11.20
N GLU A 137 -16.45 -20.78 -11.67
CA GLU A 137 -15.16 -20.12 -11.89
C GLU A 137 -14.59 -19.57 -10.57
N VAL A 138 -13.27 -19.74 -10.39
CA VAL A 138 -12.57 -19.21 -9.21
C VAL A 138 -12.63 -17.69 -9.21
N ILE A 139 -13.01 -17.13 -8.08
CA ILE A 139 -13.10 -15.68 -7.90
C ILE A 139 -11.71 -15.10 -7.65
N ASN A 140 -11.27 -14.24 -8.58
CA ASN A 140 -10.04 -13.44 -8.46
C ASN A 140 -10.39 -11.97 -8.18
N ILE A 141 -9.66 -11.30 -7.27
CA ILE A 141 -9.94 -9.90 -6.91
C ILE A 141 -9.76 -8.93 -8.07
N ALA A 142 -9.02 -9.28 -9.11
CA ALA A 142 -8.87 -8.48 -10.32
C ALA A 142 -10.23 -8.15 -10.98
N ARG A 143 -11.23 -9.04 -10.84
CA ARG A 143 -12.61 -8.84 -11.32
C ARG A 143 -13.31 -7.63 -10.66
N TYR A 144 -12.90 -7.26 -9.45
CA TYR A 144 -13.49 -6.18 -8.66
C TYR A 144 -12.64 -4.91 -8.64
N GLY A 145 -11.58 -4.88 -9.45
CA GLY A 145 -10.77 -3.67 -9.62
C GLY A 145 -11.59 -2.48 -10.13
N LEU A 146 -11.19 -1.27 -9.72
CA LEU A 146 -11.74 -0.05 -10.28
C LEU A 146 -11.57 -0.03 -11.81
N PRO A 147 -12.51 0.55 -12.56
CA PRO A 147 -12.34 0.73 -14.00
C PRO A 147 -11.17 1.67 -14.28
N SER A 148 -10.45 1.43 -15.38
CA SER A 148 -9.37 2.31 -15.81
C SER A 148 -9.90 3.71 -16.14
N VAL A 149 -9.22 4.73 -15.60
CA VAL A 149 -9.52 6.15 -15.82
C VAL A 149 -8.21 6.86 -16.13
N GLN A 150 -8.16 7.58 -17.24
CA GLN A 150 -6.96 8.35 -17.60
C GLN A 150 -6.70 9.48 -16.61
N ILE A 151 -5.43 9.75 -16.36
CA ILE A 151 -5.01 10.84 -15.47
C ILE A 151 -5.08 12.16 -16.27
N PRO A 152 -5.89 13.14 -15.83
CA PRO A 152 -5.95 14.45 -16.50
C PRO A 152 -4.63 15.22 -16.37
N ASP A 153 -4.28 15.98 -17.40
CA ASP A 153 -3.01 16.74 -17.44
C ASP A 153 -2.88 17.79 -16.34
N HIS A 154 -3.98 18.34 -15.84
CA HIS A 154 -3.95 19.37 -14.81
C HIS A 154 -3.70 18.87 -13.40
N VAL A 155 -3.85 17.58 -13.15
CA VAL A 155 -3.64 16.97 -11.83
C VAL A 155 -2.16 16.85 -11.52
N THR A 156 -1.76 17.33 -10.36
CA THR A 156 -0.39 17.16 -9.87
C THR A 156 -0.21 15.77 -9.23
N VAL A 157 0.83 15.05 -9.61
CA VAL A 157 1.18 13.74 -9.04
C VAL A 157 2.55 13.79 -8.38
N ILE A 158 2.59 13.58 -7.06
CA ILE A 158 3.84 13.61 -6.28
C ILE A 158 4.17 12.20 -5.81
N GLY A 159 5.28 11.64 -6.29
CA GLY A 159 5.79 10.35 -5.85
C GLY A 159 6.55 10.45 -4.54
N VAL A 160 6.30 9.52 -3.62
CA VAL A 160 7.05 9.38 -2.38
C VAL A 160 7.82 8.07 -2.40
N PHE A 161 9.12 8.17 -2.63
CA PHE A 161 10.07 7.05 -2.63
C PHE A 161 10.84 6.98 -1.32
N GLY A 162 11.54 5.88 -1.09
CA GLY A 162 12.38 5.77 0.10
C GLY A 162 13.63 4.93 -0.12
N ALA A 163 14.61 5.13 0.76
CA ALA A 163 15.85 4.37 0.74
C ALA A 163 15.62 2.87 1.00
N SER A 164 14.62 2.55 1.85
CA SER A 164 14.34 1.17 2.27
C SER A 164 12.94 1.07 2.87
N MET A 165 12.49 -0.16 3.16
CA MET A 165 11.36 -0.38 4.07
C MET A 165 11.62 0.34 5.39
N ASN A 166 10.57 0.85 6.03
CA ASN A 166 10.65 1.61 7.30
C ASN A 166 11.48 2.91 7.27
N ALA A 167 11.86 3.44 6.12
CA ALA A 167 12.51 4.76 6.01
C ALA A 167 11.62 5.94 6.44
N GLY A 168 10.30 5.70 6.56
CA GLY A 168 9.31 6.71 6.95
C GLY A 168 8.49 7.27 5.78
N LYS A 169 8.38 6.51 4.67
CA LYS A 169 7.61 6.89 3.46
C LYS A 169 6.17 7.24 3.78
N THR A 170 5.42 6.32 4.39
CA THR A 170 4.00 6.52 4.74
C THR A 170 3.80 7.76 5.58
N THR A 171 4.63 7.95 6.64
CA THR A 171 4.57 9.15 7.47
C THR A 171 4.83 10.42 6.66
N ALA A 172 5.81 10.39 5.75
CA ALA A 172 6.13 11.55 4.90
C ALA A 172 5.01 11.82 3.88
N ALA A 173 4.47 10.78 3.23
CA ALA A 173 3.38 10.90 2.25
C ALA A 173 2.11 11.46 2.90
N VAL A 174 1.70 10.88 4.02
CA VAL A 174 0.51 11.32 4.78
C VAL A 174 0.67 12.75 5.28
N SER A 175 1.86 13.11 5.81
CA SER A 175 2.12 14.46 6.30
C SER A 175 2.12 15.49 5.17
N LEU A 176 2.70 15.12 4.01
CA LEU A 176 2.65 15.95 2.80
C LEU A 176 1.22 16.18 2.33
N ALA A 177 0.43 15.10 2.22
CA ALA A 177 -0.97 15.17 1.81
C ALA A 177 -1.79 16.05 2.78
N HIS A 178 -1.60 15.88 4.09
CA HIS A 178 -2.25 16.69 5.12
C HIS A 178 -1.89 18.17 4.99
N GLY A 179 -0.58 18.51 4.86
CA GLY A 179 -0.15 19.89 4.73
C GLY A 179 -0.67 20.58 3.48
N LEU A 180 -0.70 19.89 2.34
CA LEU A 180 -1.27 20.38 1.09
C LEU A 180 -2.79 20.54 1.17
N SER A 181 -3.50 19.63 1.83
CA SER A 181 -4.94 19.76 2.09
C SER A 181 -5.24 20.98 2.95
N ARG A 182 -4.46 21.22 4.02
CA ARG A 182 -4.56 22.42 4.86
C ARG A 182 -4.14 23.70 4.13
N ALA A 183 -3.32 23.60 3.10
CA ALA A 183 -3.03 24.74 2.20
C ALA A 183 -4.20 25.07 1.26
N GLY A 184 -5.31 24.28 1.29
CA GLY A 184 -6.56 24.54 0.57
C GLY A 184 -6.69 23.80 -0.75
N PHE A 185 -5.85 22.80 -1.05
CA PHE A 185 -5.97 21.94 -2.21
C PHE A 185 -6.88 20.73 -1.92
N SER A 186 -7.53 20.21 -2.96
CA SER A 186 -8.17 18.89 -2.90
C SER A 186 -7.10 17.81 -3.11
N VAL A 187 -6.81 17.03 -2.07
CA VAL A 187 -5.71 16.05 -2.07
C VAL A 187 -6.23 14.64 -1.88
N ALA A 188 -5.65 13.69 -2.60
CA ALA A 188 -5.84 12.26 -2.38
C ALA A 188 -4.51 11.56 -2.10
N GLY A 189 -4.55 10.51 -1.28
CA GLY A 189 -3.44 9.60 -1.01
C GLY A 189 -3.60 8.30 -1.79
N VAL A 190 -2.56 7.85 -2.46
CA VAL A 190 -2.53 6.58 -3.20
C VAL A 190 -1.32 5.77 -2.76
N LYS A 191 -1.53 4.50 -2.44
CA LYS A 191 -0.44 3.53 -2.32
C LYS A 191 -0.38 2.71 -3.60
N ALA A 192 0.61 2.98 -4.47
CA ALA A 192 0.69 2.35 -5.78
C ALA A 192 1.31 0.96 -5.74
N THR A 193 2.23 0.69 -4.79
CA THR A 193 2.95 -0.59 -4.68
C THR A 193 3.04 -1.08 -3.24
N GLY A 194 3.27 -2.38 -3.05
CA GLY A 194 3.50 -3.01 -1.75
C GLY A 194 2.64 -4.24 -1.49
N THR A 195 2.35 -4.51 -0.21
CA THR A 195 1.50 -5.61 0.25
C THR A 195 0.20 -5.05 0.84
N GLY A 196 -0.95 -5.64 0.48
CA GLY A 196 -2.27 -5.19 0.91
C GLY A 196 -2.42 -5.18 2.43
N ALA A 197 -2.59 -3.98 3.00
CA ALA A 197 -2.77 -3.77 4.43
C ALA A 197 -3.49 -2.43 4.67
N PHE A 198 -4.37 -2.37 5.66
CA PHE A 198 -5.16 -1.17 5.90
C PHE A 198 -4.38 -0.03 6.60
N SER A 199 -3.19 -0.30 7.17
CA SER A 199 -2.48 0.69 7.99
C SER A 199 -2.14 1.97 7.24
N ASP A 200 -1.62 1.84 6.02
CA ASP A 200 -1.24 2.99 5.19
C ASP A 200 -2.49 3.68 4.62
N PHE A 201 -3.50 2.88 4.23
CA PHE A 201 -4.80 3.37 3.79
C PHE A 201 -5.46 4.23 4.89
N ASN A 202 -5.61 3.69 6.10
CA ASN A 202 -6.21 4.40 7.23
C ASN A 202 -5.40 5.64 7.63
N ALA A 203 -4.06 5.61 7.50
CA ALA A 203 -3.23 6.76 7.81
C ALA A 203 -3.52 7.99 6.93
N PHE A 204 -3.85 7.78 5.65
CA PHE A 204 -4.31 8.85 4.77
C PHE A 204 -5.69 9.35 5.16
N GLU A 205 -6.63 8.45 5.48
CA GLU A 205 -7.97 8.83 5.95
C GLU A 205 -7.92 9.61 7.26
N ASP A 206 -7.08 9.19 8.22
CA ASP A 206 -6.84 9.90 9.48
C ASP A 206 -6.25 11.31 9.26
N ALA A 207 -5.52 11.51 8.16
CA ALA A 207 -5.02 12.83 7.75
C ALA A 207 -6.08 13.71 7.06
N GLY A 208 -7.30 13.21 6.89
CA GLY A 208 -8.42 13.91 6.29
C GLY A 208 -8.38 13.97 4.76
N VAL A 209 -7.66 13.05 4.10
CA VAL A 209 -7.62 12.92 2.64
C VAL A 209 -8.18 11.57 2.21
N SER A 210 -8.80 11.52 1.02
CA SER A 210 -9.28 10.25 0.47
C SER A 210 -8.11 9.31 0.18
N ALA A 211 -8.30 8.02 0.45
CA ALA A 211 -7.27 7.00 0.29
C ALA A 211 -7.68 5.93 -0.73
N MET A 212 -6.71 5.45 -1.49
CA MET A 212 -6.82 4.26 -2.34
C MET A 212 -5.49 3.49 -2.34
N ASP A 213 -5.56 2.19 -2.58
CA ASP A 213 -4.36 1.39 -2.78
C ASP A 213 -4.51 0.39 -3.93
N PHE A 214 -3.42 -0.29 -4.30
CA PHE A 214 -3.39 -1.25 -5.41
C PHE A 214 -4.40 -2.40 -5.25
N THR A 215 -4.95 -2.65 -4.05
CA THR A 215 -6.03 -3.64 -3.90
C THR A 215 -7.35 -3.13 -4.47
N ASP A 216 -7.55 -1.80 -4.55
CA ASP A 216 -8.67 -1.19 -5.29
C ASP A 216 -8.51 -1.34 -6.80
N ALA A 217 -7.28 -1.50 -7.29
CA ALA A 217 -7.01 -1.86 -8.68
C ALA A 217 -7.02 -3.39 -8.91
N GLY A 218 -7.40 -4.19 -7.92
CA GLY A 218 -7.53 -5.64 -8.04
C GLY A 218 -6.23 -6.43 -7.91
N MET A 219 -5.26 -5.92 -7.16
CA MET A 219 -3.99 -6.59 -6.86
C MET A 219 -3.84 -6.80 -5.35
N PRO A 220 -3.60 -8.03 -4.83
CA PRO A 220 -3.41 -8.24 -3.38
C PRO A 220 -2.04 -7.74 -2.90
N THR A 221 -1.10 -7.68 -3.81
CA THR A 221 0.30 -7.24 -3.68
C THR A 221 0.81 -6.87 -5.06
N THR A 222 1.88 -6.08 -5.14
CA THR A 222 2.54 -5.76 -6.41
C THR A 222 3.85 -6.50 -6.61
N TYR A 223 4.36 -7.20 -5.58
CA TYR A 223 5.57 -8.01 -5.70
C TYR A 223 5.38 -9.15 -6.72
N ARG A 224 6.32 -9.26 -7.64
CA ARG A 224 6.28 -10.20 -8.78
C ARG A 224 5.12 -10.02 -9.75
N MET A 225 4.39 -8.89 -9.66
CA MET A 225 3.39 -8.54 -10.67
C MET A 225 4.10 -8.03 -11.94
N PRO A 226 3.58 -8.34 -13.14
CA PRO A 226 4.05 -7.72 -14.37
C PRO A 226 3.99 -6.18 -14.29
N MET A 227 5.00 -5.48 -14.80
CA MET A 227 5.10 -4.03 -14.68
C MET A 227 3.93 -3.30 -15.36
N ASP A 228 3.47 -3.79 -16.51
CA ASP A 228 2.29 -3.26 -17.21
C ASP A 228 1.03 -3.30 -16.33
N ARG A 229 0.89 -4.32 -15.48
CA ARG A 229 -0.23 -4.42 -14.53
C ARG A 229 -0.10 -3.42 -13.40
N VAL A 230 1.12 -3.18 -12.92
CA VAL A 230 1.42 -2.17 -11.88
C VAL A 230 1.15 -0.76 -12.42
N GLU A 231 1.61 -0.46 -13.65
CA GLU A 231 1.37 0.80 -14.34
C GLU A 231 -0.12 1.07 -14.57
N GLN A 232 -0.85 0.06 -15.05
CA GLN A 232 -2.31 0.15 -15.22
C GLN A 232 -3.01 0.41 -13.87
N GLY A 233 -2.55 -0.24 -12.79
CA GLY A 233 -3.06 -0.01 -11.44
C GLY A 233 -2.81 1.42 -10.98
N PHE A 234 -1.62 1.94 -11.16
CA PHE A 234 -1.27 3.33 -10.86
C PHE A 234 -2.17 4.31 -11.63
N GLU A 235 -2.30 4.14 -12.95
CA GLU A 235 -3.15 4.99 -13.79
C GLU A 235 -4.61 4.97 -13.30
N THR A 236 -5.13 3.79 -13.02
CA THR A 236 -6.49 3.61 -12.51
C THR A 236 -6.70 4.36 -11.18
N LEU A 237 -5.78 4.22 -10.23
CA LEU A 237 -5.91 4.83 -8.90
C LEU A 237 -5.79 6.34 -8.96
N VAL A 238 -4.79 6.86 -9.66
CA VAL A 238 -4.57 8.31 -9.80
C VAL A 238 -5.67 8.95 -10.63
N GLY A 239 -6.08 8.31 -11.74
CA GLY A 239 -7.19 8.78 -12.57
C GLY A 239 -8.51 8.80 -11.80
N THR A 240 -8.80 7.76 -10.99
CA THR A 240 -9.98 7.74 -10.13
C THR A 240 -9.94 8.83 -9.06
N ALA A 241 -8.77 9.06 -8.42
CA ALA A 241 -8.62 10.16 -7.47
C ALA A 241 -8.91 11.51 -8.12
N ALA A 242 -8.40 11.73 -9.32
CA ALA A 242 -8.65 12.94 -10.11
C ALA A 242 -10.14 13.09 -10.48
N ALA A 243 -10.78 12.02 -10.95
CA ALA A 243 -12.22 12.00 -11.27
C ALA A 243 -13.10 12.31 -10.05
N ASN A 244 -12.63 11.95 -8.85
CA ASN A 244 -13.25 12.29 -7.57
C ASN A 244 -12.91 13.71 -7.07
N GLY A 245 -12.23 14.53 -7.90
CA GLY A 245 -11.98 15.94 -7.64
C GLY A 245 -10.65 16.26 -6.94
N ALA A 246 -9.68 15.35 -6.94
CA ALA A 246 -8.35 15.65 -6.42
C ALA A 246 -7.57 16.53 -7.40
N ASP A 247 -7.00 17.64 -6.90
CA ASP A 247 -6.05 18.50 -7.63
C ASP A 247 -4.63 17.91 -7.56
N ILE A 248 -4.33 17.27 -6.43
CA ILE A 248 -3.02 16.71 -6.09
C ILE A 248 -3.21 15.27 -5.62
N VAL A 249 -2.44 14.36 -6.18
CA VAL A 249 -2.37 12.98 -5.72
C VAL A 249 -0.97 12.71 -5.18
N VAL A 250 -0.88 12.36 -3.90
CA VAL A 250 0.36 11.93 -3.25
C VAL A 250 0.44 10.42 -3.32
N VAL A 251 1.43 9.91 -4.05
CA VAL A 251 1.58 8.49 -4.36
C VAL A 251 2.75 7.89 -3.62
N GLU A 252 2.49 6.96 -2.71
CA GLU A 252 3.53 6.17 -2.05
C GLU A 252 3.96 5.00 -2.94
N ILE A 253 5.28 4.92 -3.20
CA ILE A 253 5.94 3.81 -3.89
C ILE A 253 6.75 3.00 -2.87
N ALA A 254 6.29 1.81 -2.54
CA ALA A 254 7.01 0.88 -1.67
C ALA A 254 7.88 -0.07 -2.53
N ASP A 255 9.01 -0.64 -2.03
CA ASP A 255 9.50 -0.46 -0.66
C ASP A 255 10.70 0.50 -0.62
N GLY A 256 11.80 0.19 -1.21
CA GLY A 256 13.01 1.00 -1.30
C GLY A 256 13.56 1.02 -2.72
N VAL A 257 14.48 1.94 -3.01
CA VAL A 257 15.04 2.14 -4.36
C VAL A 257 15.78 0.93 -4.93
N PHE A 258 16.11 -0.07 -4.11
CA PHE A 258 16.77 -1.31 -4.54
C PHE A 258 15.81 -2.51 -4.64
N GLN A 259 14.56 -2.33 -4.30
CA GLN A 259 13.54 -3.36 -4.52
C GLN A 259 13.25 -3.45 -6.03
N GLN A 260 13.06 -4.67 -6.56
CA GLN A 260 13.02 -4.93 -7.99
C GLN A 260 12.01 -4.05 -8.75
N GLU A 261 10.73 -4.08 -8.33
CA GLU A 261 9.69 -3.30 -9.00
C GLU A 261 9.95 -1.79 -8.90
N THR A 262 10.50 -1.33 -7.77
CA THR A 262 10.89 0.09 -7.63
C THR A 262 12.02 0.46 -8.60
N GLN A 263 13.00 -0.42 -8.82
CA GLN A 263 14.05 -0.21 -9.82
C GLN A 263 13.48 -0.17 -11.24
N GLU A 264 12.56 -1.07 -11.58
CA GLU A 264 11.88 -1.08 -12.87
C GLU A 264 11.07 0.21 -13.08
N ILE A 265 10.36 0.69 -12.04
CA ILE A 265 9.66 1.98 -12.07
C ILE A 265 10.65 3.12 -12.34
N LEU A 266 11.78 3.18 -11.64
CA LEU A 266 12.79 4.24 -11.79
C LEU A 266 13.49 4.18 -13.16
N ALA A 267 13.63 3.01 -13.75
CA ALA A 267 14.34 2.81 -15.02
C ALA A 267 13.60 3.32 -16.26
N GLY A 268 12.39 3.89 -16.12
CA GLY A 268 11.65 4.49 -17.24
C GLY A 268 10.27 3.88 -17.45
N SER A 269 9.50 3.75 -16.36
CA SER A 269 8.08 3.37 -16.45
C SER A 269 7.17 4.57 -16.69
N ALA A 270 5.96 4.31 -17.19
CA ALA A 270 4.91 5.31 -17.32
C ALA A 270 4.56 5.98 -15.96
N ILE A 271 4.84 5.31 -14.85
CA ILE A 271 4.68 5.88 -13.49
C ILE A 271 5.65 7.05 -13.31
N CYS A 272 6.95 6.86 -13.56
CA CYS A 272 7.95 7.94 -13.42
C CYS A 272 7.69 9.10 -14.35
N ASP A 273 7.31 8.83 -15.61
CA ASP A 273 7.01 9.87 -16.60
C ASP A 273 5.82 10.75 -16.18
N ARG A 274 4.94 10.21 -15.33
CA ARG A 274 3.76 10.95 -14.86
C ARG A 274 3.99 11.75 -13.59
N LEU A 275 5.08 11.53 -12.88
CA LEU A 275 5.37 12.27 -11.65
C LEU A 275 5.79 13.71 -11.94
N ASP A 276 5.20 14.67 -11.23
CA ASP A 276 5.55 16.09 -11.28
C ASP A 276 6.66 16.44 -10.27
N GLY A 277 6.82 15.62 -9.23
CA GLY A 277 7.84 15.80 -8.21
C GLY A 277 8.04 14.57 -7.35
N ILE A 278 9.18 14.50 -6.70
CA ILE A 278 9.56 13.40 -5.82
C ILE A 278 9.90 13.93 -4.43
N LEU A 279 9.25 13.36 -3.40
CA LEU A 279 9.68 13.44 -2.01
C LEU A 279 10.41 12.12 -1.66
N PHE A 280 11.62 12.23 -1.08
CA PHE A 280 12.41 11.04 -0.76
C PHE A 280 12.52 10.82 0.76
N ALA A 281 12.10 9.66 1.24
CA ALA A 281 12.19 9.29 2.65
C ALA A 281 13.44 8.46 2.94
N THR A 282 14.17 8.82 3.99
CA THR A 282 15.44 8.16 4.35
C THR A 282 15.58 8.01 5.86
N PRO A 283 16.27 6.94 6.34
CA PRO A 283 16.49 6.75 7.77
C PRO A 283 17.60 7.63 8.35
N ASP A 284 18.60 8.01 7.55
CA ASP A 284 19.81 8.71 7.99
C ASP A 284 20.47 9.51 6.86
N ALA A 285 21.58 10.21 7.19
CA ALA A 285 22.30 11.07 6.24
C ALA A 285 23.00 10.28 5.12
N LEU A 286 23.49 9.05 5.39
CA LEU A 286 24.10 8.22 4.36
C LEU A 286 23.05 7.73 3.38
N GLY A 287 21.87 7.30 3.87
CA GLY A 287 20.71 6.99 3.04
C GLY A 287 20.23 8.18 2.20
N ALA A 288 20.34 9.42 2.71
CA ALA A 288 20.05 10.63 1.94
C ALA A 288 21.01 10.79 0.75
N VAL A 289 22.30 10.65 0.97
CA VAL A 289 23.33 10.75 -0.08
C VAL A 289 23.18 9.61 -1.08
N GLY A 290 23.03 8.37 -0.60
CA GLY A 290 22.83 7.19 -1.46
C GLY A 290 21.58 7.31 -2.32
N GLY A 291 20.45 7.70 -1.71
CA GLY A 291 19.19 7.87 -2.42
C GLY A 291 19.23 8.99 -3.46
N ALA A 292 19.85 10.15 -3.12
CA ALA A 292 20.05 11.23 -4.08
C ALA A 292 20.87 10.76 -5.29
N ARG A 293 21.92 9.97 -5.06
CA ARG A 293 22.74 9.42 -6.12
C ARG A 293 21.97 8.45 -7.01
N VAL A 294 21.27 7.48 -6.41
CA VAL A 294 20.47 6.51 -7.15
C VAL A 294 19.42 7.22 -8.02
N LEU A 295 18.69 8.19 -7.48
CA LEU A 295 17.71 8.94 -8.26
C LEU A 295 18.35 9.74 -9.40
N ALA A 296 19.53 10.35 -9.14
CA ALA A 296 20.26 11.11 -10.16
C ALA A 296 20.75 10.22 -11.33
N ASP A 297 21.10 8.96 -11.08
CA ASP A 297 21.48 8.00 -12.12
C ASP A 297 20.31 7.70 -13.11
N TYR A 298 19.06 7.92 -12.66
CA TYR A 298 17.84 7.87 -13.51
C TYR A 298 17.37 9.26 -13.98
N GLY A 299 18.17 10.31 -13.78
CA GLY A 299 17.81 11.67 -14.17
C GLY A 299 16.76 12.33 -13.27
N LEU A 300 16.48 11.76 -12.11
CA LEU A 300 15.47 12.21 -11.15
C LEU A 300 16.11 12.99 -10.00
N GLN A 301 15.41 14.02 -9.52
CA GLN A 301 15.85 14.79 -8.36
C GLN A 301 14.68 15.04 -7.41
N PRO A 302 14.79 14.67 -6.13
CA PRO A 302 13.74 14.98 -5.17
C PRO A 302 13.72 16.48 -4.85
N PHE A 303 12.53 17.08 -4.78
CA PHE A 303 12.38 18.48 -4.36
C PHE A 303 12.65 18.67 -2.87
N ALA A 304 12.49 17.61 -2.07
CA ALA A 304 12.80 17.57 -0.64
C ALA A 304 13.05 16.12 -0.18
N MET A 305 13.68 16.01 1.00
CA MET A 305 13.85 14.74 1.72
C MET A 305 13.15 14.80 3.08
N SER A 306 12.72 13.63 3.58
CA SER A 306 12.06 13.47 4.86
C SER A 306 12.33 12.06 5.44
N GLY A 307 11.46 11.58 6.33
CA GLY A 307 11.56 10.25 6.92
C GLY A 307 12.21 10.25 8.31
N LYS A 308 12.67 9.09 8.75
CA LYS A 308 13.27 8.93 10.09
C LYS A 308 14.47 9.83 10.34
N LEU A 309 15.24 10.16 9.30
CA LEU A 309 16.31 11.15 9.33
C LEU A 309 15.92 12.41 10.08
N THR A 310 14.68 12.87 9.87
CA THR A 310 14.23 14.17 10.40
C THR A 310 13.88 14.16 11.90
N GLN A 311 13.99 13.01 12.55
CA GLN A 311 13.93 12.93 14.02
C GLN A 311 15.18 13.49 14.71
N SER A 312 16.27 13.68 13.95
CA SER A 312 17.53 14.26 14.45
C SER A 312 17.89 15.55 13.71
N PRO A 313 17.85 16.72 14.37
CA PRO A 313 18.30 17.97 13.75
C PRO A 313 19.75 17.91 13.23
N LEU A 314 20.63 17.16 13.92
CA LEU A 314 22.02 17.00 13.48
C LEU A 314 22.09 16.19 12.18
N ALA A 315 21.37 15.09 12.08
CA ALA A 315 21.30 14.27 10.86
C ALA A 315 20.69 15.07 9.68
N MET A 316 19.68 15.91 9.93
CA MET A 316 19.12 16.83 8.92
C MET A 316 20.17 17.81 8.40
N MET A 317 20.99 18.40 9.29
CA MET A 317 22.06 19.32 8.90
C MET A 317 23.16 18.61 8.09
N GLU A 318 23.54 17.40 8.47
CA GLU A 318 24.50 16.57 7.74
C GLU A 318 24.00 16.25 6.33
N ALA A 319 22.77 15.73 6.21
CA ALA A 319 22.14 15.41 4.93
C ALA A 319 22.00 16.65 4.04
N LYS A 320 21.53 17.79 4.61
CA LYS A 320 21.41 19.06 3.88
C LYS A 320 22.76 19.54 3.32
N ARG A 321 23.81 19.46 4.14
CA ARG A 321 25.17 19.83 3.72
C ARG A 321 25.71 18.93 2.62
N ALA A 322 25.46 17.61 2.73
CA ALA A 322 25.98 16.62 1.80
C ALA A 322 25.24 16.60 0.46
N THR A 323 23.91 16.84 0.46
CA THR A 323 23.06 16.71 -0.74
C THR A 323 22.64 18.05 -1.34
N GLY A 324 22.63 19.13 -0.56
CA GLY A 324 22.03 20.41 -0.96
C GLY A 324 20.49 20.42 -0.97
N ILE A 325 19.84 19.26 -0.83
CA ILE A 325 18.39 19.09 -0.93
C ILE A 325 17.70 19.54 0.37
N PRO A 326 16.55 20.24 0.33
CA PRO A 326 15.77 20.58 1.52
C PRO A 326 15.41 19.37 2.35
N GLN A 327 15.54 19.47 3.68
CA GLN A 327 15.10 18.45 4.62
C GLN A 327 13.83 18.94 5.33
N LEU A 328 12.74 18.20 5.25
CA LEU A 328 11.46 18.57 5.85
C LEU A 328 11.07 17.56 6.93
N SER A 329 10.93 18.03 8.15
CA SER A 329 10.38 17.23 9.25
C SER A 329 8.89 16.93 9.00
N ARG A 330 8.34 16.02 9.81
CA ARG A 330 6.88 15.75 9.81
C ARG A 330 6.09 17.06 10.03
N LEU A 331 6.54 17.90 10.96
CA LEU A 331 5.88 19.18 11.25
C LEU A 331 5.94 20.14 10.05
N ASP A 332 7.10 20.23 9.39
CA ASP A 332 7.24 21.06 8.19
C ASP A 332 6.30 20.60 7.08
N LEU A 333 6.21 19.30 6.85
CA LEU A 333 5.29 18.71 5.85
C LEU A 333 3.83 18.96 6.19
N CYS A 334 3.44 18.96 7.47
CA CYS A 334 2.08 19.27 7.91
C CYS A 334 1.76 20.77 7.93
N THR A 335 2.78 21.66 7.82
CA THR A 335 2.60 23.10 7.91
C THR A 335 2.42 23.71 6.52
N PRO A 336 1.24 24.32 6.19
CA PRO A 336 0.94 24.85 4.86
C PRO A 336 2.01 25.77 4.27
N SER A 337 2.53 26.72 5.04
CA SER A 337 3.57 27.66 4.57
C SER A 337 4.89 26.95 4.25
N SER A 338 5.30 25.98 5.08
CA SER A 338 6.55 25.24 4.90
C SER A 338 6.47 24.31 3.68
N VAL A 339 5.39 23.54 3.55
CA VAL A 339 5.21 22.63 2.40
C VAL A 339 5.12 23.40 1.09
N MET A 340 4.39 24.52 1.06
CA MET A 340 4.26 25.38 -0.12
C MET A 340 5.56 26.06 -0.52
N ALA A 341 6.49 26.31 0.41
CA ALA A 341 7.79 26.89 0.10
C ALA A 341 8.66 25.99 -0.79
N VAL A 342 8.47 24.65 -0.72
CA VAL A 342 9.27 23.68 -1.48
C VAL A 342 8.47 23.00 -2.59
N ALA A 343 7.18 22.73 -2.39
CA ALA A 343 6.36 21.99 -3.36
C ALA A 343 5.82 22.88 -4.50
N ARG A 344 5.78 24.20 -4.33
CA ARG A 344 5.18 25.11 -5.35
C ARG A 344 5.74 24.90 -6.76
N GLY A 345 7.02 24.57 -6.89
CA GLY A 345 7.68 24.37 -8.19
C GLY A 345 7.25 23.11 -8.93
N VAL A 346 6.61 22.18 -8.27
CA VAL A 346 6.13 20.91 -8.84
C VAL A 346 4.61 20.87 -8.99
N LEU A 347 3.87 21.87 -8.49
CA LEU A 347 2.42 21.91 -8.60
C LEU A 347 1.97 22.41 -9.97
N ARG A 348 1.09 21.66 -10.63
CA ARG A 348 0.40 22.07 -11.87
C ARG A 348 -0.75 23.04 -11.57
N VAL A 349 -1.35 22.93 -10.40
CA VAL A 349 -2.44 23.78 -9.92
C VAL A 349 -1.84 24.95 -9.12
N SER A 350 -2.03 26.18 -9.60
CA SER A 350 -1.39 27.36 -9.03
C SER A 350 -2.16 28.05 -7.89
N LYS A 351 -3.45 27.71 -7.71
CA LYS A 351 -4.30 28.29 -6.66
C LYS A 351 -5.15 27.25 -5.95
N PRO A 352 -5.18 27.29 -4.61
CA PRO A 352 -6.08 26.42 -3.83
C PRO A 352 -7.55 26.82 -4.01
N HIS A 353 -8.45 25.84 -3.92
CA HIS A 353 -9.89 26.07 -3.99
C HIS A 353 -10.48 26.67 -2.71
N LYS A 354 -9.82 26.41 -1.57
CA LYS A 354 -10.24 26.91 -0.24
C LYS A 354 -9.17 27.84 0.33
N ALA A 355 -9.58 28.81 1.18
CA ALA A 355 -8.62 29.55 1.97
C ALA A 355 -7.86 28.58 2.89
N ALA A 356 -6.54 28.77 3.02
CA ALA A 356 -5.73 27.99 3.95
C ALA A 356 -6.27 28.13 5.38
N GLU A 357 -6.35 27.02 6.12
CA GLU A 357 -6.75 27.08 7.52
C GLU A 357 -5.74 27.86 8.36
N PRO A 358 -6.19 28.80 9.23
CA PRO A 358 -5.29 29.51 10.14
C PRO A 358 -4.56 28.52 11.06
N LEU A 359 -3.30 28.75 11.36
CA LEU A 359 -2.56 28.04 12.41
C LEU A 359 -3.16 28.42 13.77
N GLU A 360 -3.99 27.55 14.36
CA GLU A 360 -4.29 27.62 15.79
C GLU A 360 -3.07 27.13 16.58
N ILE A 361 -2.25 28.07 17.06
CA ILE A 361 -1.04 27.82 17.84
C ILE A 361 -1.35 27.45 19.30
N GLU A 362 -2.60 27.25 19.66
CA GLU A 362 -3.02 27.16 21.07
C GLU A 362 -3.28 25.76 21.58
N GLN A 363 -2.55 24.70 21.31
CA GLN A 363 -2.75 23.44 22.07
C GLN A 363 -1.56 22.47 22.12
N MET A 364 -0.30 22.91 22.02
CA MET A 364 0.84 22.00 22.20
C MET A 364 1.73 22.32 23.42
N THR A 365 1.19 22.92 24.47
CA THR A 365 1.95 23.14 25.72
C THR A 365 1.24 22.48 26.91
N ALA A 366 0.86 21.21 26.83
CA ALA A 366 0.54 20.36 27.99
C ALA A 366 0.33 18.91 27.57
N ALA A 367 1.39 18.12 27.53
CA ALA A 367 1.42 16.70 27.93
C ALA A 367 2.87 16.17 27.81
#